data_82125aef0de86c09710696bd52b9b2e0
#
_entry.id   82125aef0de86c09710696bd52b9b2e0
#
_cell.length_a   1.000
_cell.length_b   1.000
_cell.length_c   1.000
_cell.angle_alpha   90.00
_cell.angle_beta   90.00
_cell.angle_gamma   90.00
#
_symmetry.space_group_name_H-M   'P 1'
#
loop_
_entity.id
_entity.type
_entity.pdbx_description
1 polymer ?
#
loop_
_entity_poly.entity_id
_entity_poly.type
_entity_poly.pdbx_seq_one_letter_code
_entity_poly.pdbx_strand_id
1 'polypeptide(L)'
;MKSILQAHFLHLLAASSGFFAQIAESRTLPRQNGWPFAPFVTSGRDIKDTQGQDVVYAGANWPGAGEVMIPEGLQYQSVETIVSKMKSIGMNAIRLTFAIELIDQIYANNGVDVPLSTAFTEALGAENGTIILDQVLANNPSFTGSTTRLEVYDAIAAECAKQEIFVHLDNHMSRGAWCCNTEDGNSWFNDVDFNVENWTRGLAYMAEHGKSWPALVSIALRNELRSPDSNPALKESSYNWQDWYKYIQQGTEAVHGANPDLLIFLSGLNFDTTMTPVVRGTALTPGSRTFDLADFDGYADKLVLELHNYDNNANDCAALQGGLHNNGYQAMSPPGEEDATTVNVFPVLLTEFGFNMNATEWRRTYATCLADYMLKLRSGWFVWVLAGSYYVRDGTQDYEETWGLLNHDWSDWRSPGYVEGGLFR
;
A
#
# COMPACT_ATOMS: atom_id res chain seq x y z
N MET A 1 4.94 76.23 -12.97
CA MET A 1 5.47 75.97 -11.63
C MET A 1 5.15 74.52 -11.29
N LYS A 2 6.03 73.59 -11.64
CA LYS A 2 7.08 73.01 -10.78
C LYS A 2 6.50 72.64 -9.40
N SER A 3 6.34 71.43 -9.08
CA SER A 3 7.21 70.29 -8.72
C SER A 3 6.67 69.60 -7.48
N ILE A 4 6.99 68.34 -7.37
CA ILE A 4 7.05 67.50 -6.16
C ILE A 4 5.75 66.82 -5.81
N LEU A 5 5.71 65.50 -6.23
CA LEU A 5 5.27 64.36 -5.43
C LEU A 5 5.67 63.07 -6.16
N GLN A 6 6.96 62.81 -6.12
CA GLN A 6 7.52 61.46 -6.30
C GLN A 6 8.12 61.07 -4.96
N ALA A 7 7.84 59.85 -4.56
CA ALA A 7 8.38 59.07 -3.47
C ALA A 7 7.33 58.71 -2.41
N HIS A 8 6.80 57.47 -2.53
CA HIS A 8 6.49 56.54 -1.42
C HIS A 8 5.70 55.36 -1.99
N PHE A 9 6.34 54.58 -2.85
CA PHE A 9 5.89 53.23 -3.22
C PHE A 9 7.11 52.35 -3.49
N LEU A 10 7.84 52.05 -2.44
CA LEU A 10 8.89 51.03 -2.46
C LEU A 10 9.23 50.74 -1.02
N HIS A 11 8.49 49.80 -0.39
CA HIS A 11 8.91 49.02 0.80
C HIS A 11 7.74 48.19 1.26
N LEU A 12 7.41 47.15 0.51
CA LEU A 12 6.58 46.00 0.99
C LEU A 12 6.68 44.84 -0.01
N LEU A 13 7.90 44.40 -0.28
CA LEU A 13 8.17 43.17 -1.02
C LEU A 13 9.54 42.63 -0.60
N ALA A 14 9.67 42.24 0.68
CA ALA A 14 10.82 41.50 1.15
C ALA A 14 10.50 40.88 2.55
N ALA A 15 9.52 40.01 2.59
CA ALA A 15 9.29 39.16 3.80
C ALA A 15 8.47 37.94 3.44
N SER A 16 8.90 37.17 2.41
CA SER A 16 8.32 35.83 2.16
C SER A 16 9.34 34.81 1.60
N SER A 17 10.62 35.05 1.86
CA SER A 17 11.67 34.09 1.46
C SER A 17 12.55 33.67 2.65
N GLY A 18 11.93 33.20 3.70
CA GLY A 18 12.64 32.80 4.93
C GLY A 18 12.10 31.58 5.66
N PHE A 19 11.27 30.74 5.04
CA PHE A 19 10.68 29.57 5.71
C PHE A 19 10.94 28.22 5.01
N PHE A 20 11.88 28.16 4.07
CA PHE A 20 12.27 26.90 3.41
C PHE A 20 13.73 26.54 3.63
N ALA A 21 14.23 26.62 4.85
CA ALA A 21 15.60 26.21 5.13
C ALA A 21 15.73 25.59 6.52
N GLN A 22 15.03 24.49 6.73
CA GLN A 22 15.40 23.44 7.69
C GLN A 22 14.75 22.13 7.25
N ILE A 23 15.03 21.69 6.03
CA ILE A 23 14.92 20.27 5.68
C ILE A 23 16.17 19.65 6.29
N ALA A 24 15.97 18.83 7.31
CA ALA A 24 17.02 18.02 7.87
C ALA A 24 17.73 17.28 6.73
N GLU A 25 19.05 17.39 6.66
CA GLU A 25 19.86 16.54 5.78
C GLU A 25 19.50 15.09 6.07
N SER A 26 18.70 14.47 5.19
CA SER A 26 18.42 13.06 5.26
C SER A 26 19.75 12.32 5.06
N ARG A 27 20.31 11.81 6.12
CA ARG A 27 21.44 10.89 6.04
C ARG A 27 20.96 9.63 5.36
N THR A 28 21.18 9.53 4.04
CA THR A 28 21.00 8.28 3.31
C THR A 28 21.90 7.25 3.97
N LEU A 29 21.29 6.20 4.54
CA LEU A 29 22.04 5.07 5.04
C LEU A 29 22.84 4.45 3.88
N PRO A 30 24.11 4.07 4.09
CA PRO A 30 24.89 3.47 3.03
C PRO A 30 24.25 2.17 2.56
N ARG A 31 23.96 2.06 1.25
CA ARG A 31 23.46 0.84 0.62
C ARG A 31 24.47 -0.30 0.87
N GLN A 32 24.05 -1.35 1.56
CA GLN A 32 24.86 -2.53 1.74
C GLN A 32 24.89 -3.32 0.42
N ASN A 33 26.07 -3.54 -0.15
CA ASN A 33 26.32 -4.36 -1.35
C ASN A 33 25.45 -4.05 -2.59
N GLY A 34 24.90 -2.83 -2.72
CA GLY A 34 24.05 -2.44 -3.85
C GLY A 34 22.57 -2.75 -3.69
N TRP A 35 22.15 -3.55 -2.68
CA TRP A 35 20.72 -3.75 -2.41
C TRP A 35 20.04 -2.40 -2.10
N PRO A 36 18.83 -2.14 -2.59
CA PRO A 36 17.86 -3.04 -3.24
C PRO A 36 18.05 -3.20 -4.76
N PHE A 37 19.09 -2.66 -5.37
CA PHE A 37 19.28 -2.55 -6.81
C PHE A 37 18.17 -1.78 -7.55
N ALA A 38 17.49 -0.90 -6.81
CA ALA A 38 16.49 0.04 -7.34
C ALA A 38 17.18 1.22 -8.08
N PRO A 39 16.47 2.00 -8.90
CA PRO A 39 15.02 1.90 -9.13
C PRO A 39 14.61 0.71 -9.99
N PHE A 40 13.45 0.13 -9.69
CA PHE A 40 12.87 -0.93 -10.51
C PHE A 40 12.11 -0.34 -11.71
N VAL A 41 12.02 -1.14 -12.77
CA VAL A 41 11.21 -0.84 -13.95
C VAL A 41 10.40 -2.06 -14.38
N THR A 42 9.32 -1.86 -15.13
CA THR A 42 8.58 -2.93 -15.77
C THR A 42 9.12 -3.19 -17.16
N SER A 43 9.17 -4.45 -17.56
CA SER A 43 9.56 -4.88 -18.91
C SER A 43 8.64 -6.03 -19.36
N GLY A 44 7.61 -5.68 -20.12
CA GLY A 44 6.54 -6.62 -20.42
C GLY A 44 5.86 -7.09 -19.11
N ARG A 45 5.84 -8.39 -18.88
CA ARG A 45 5.22 -9.02 -17.71
C ARG A 45 6.10 -9.03 -16.45
N ASP A 46 7.35 -8.59 -16.54
CA ASP A 46 8.33 -8.74 -15.47
C ASP A 46 8.69 -7.38 -14.85
N ILE A 47 9.01 -7.38 -13.56
CA ILE A 47 9.70 -6.28 -12.86
C ILE A 47 11.19 -6.57 -12.93
N LYS A 48 11.99 -5.56 -13.30
CA LYS A 48 13.45 -5.64 -13.43
C LYS A 48 14.13 -4.69 -12.46
N ASP A 49 15.23 -5.15 -11.89
CA ASP A 49 16.16 -4.31 -11.15
C ASP A 49 17.16 -3.59 -12.08
N THR A 50 18.04 -2.76 -11.51
CA THR A 50 19.09 -2.03 -12.26
C THR A 50 20.17 -2.94 -12.88
N GLN A 51 20.19 -4.22 -12.54
CA GLN A 51 21.07 -5.24 -13.12
C GLN A 51 20.36 -6.05 -14.20
N GLY A 52 19.06 -5.77 -14.47
CA GLY A 52 18.22 -6.49 -15.42
C GLY A 52 17.71 -7.84 -14.92
N GLN A 53 17.84 -8.12 -13.60
CA GLN A 53 17.33 -9.35 -13.01
C GLN A 53 15.83 -9.21 -12.70
N ASP A 54 15.11 -10.34 -12.77
CA ASP A 54 13.71 -10.40 -12.37
C ASP A 54 13.56 -10.20 -10.87
N VAL A 55 12.62 -9.32 -10.48
CA VAL A 55 12.23 -9.11 -9.10
C VAL A 55 10.82 -9.66 -8.90
N VAL A 56 10.69 -10.65 -8.02
CA VAL A 56 9.40 -11.22 -7.64
C VAL A 56 9.17 -10.94 -6.15
N TYR A 57 8.09 -10.24 -5.83
CA TYR A 57 7.72 -9.96 -4.45
C TYR A 57 7.10 -11.20 -3.81
N ALA A 58 7.53 -11.52 -2.60
CA ALA A 58 6.95 -12.57 -1.76
C ALA A 58 6.81 -11.99 -0.35
N GLY A 59 5.59 -11.73 0.09
CA GLY A 59 5.42 -10.97 1.31
C GLY A 59 4.10 -11.13 2.03
N ALA A 60 3.90 -10.26 3.01
CA ALA A 60 2.67 -10.16 3.76
C ALA A 60 2.24 -8.70 3.93
N ASN A 61 0.94 -8.50 4.14
CA ASN A 61 0.36 -7.22 4.51
C ASN A 61 0.62 -6.94 5.98
N TRP A 62 1.22 -5.77 6.30
CA TRP A 62 1.38 -5.27 7.65
C TRP A 62 0.44 -4.08 7.85
N PRO A 63 -0.71 -4.27 8.54
CA PRO A 63 -1.69 -3.21 8.73
C PRO A 63 -1.15 -2.04 9.55
N GLY A 64 -1.41 -0.82 9.08
CA GLY A 64 -1.07 0.43 9.77
C GLY A 64 -2.10 1.53 9.49
N ALA A 65 -3.16 1.23 8.72
CA ALA A 65 -4.19 2.17 8.31
C ALA A 65 -5.43 2.18 9.21
N GLY A 66 -5.43 1.42 10.31
CA GLY A 66 -6.53 1.39 11.28
C GLY A 66 -6.67 2.70 12.07
N GLU A 67 -7.56 2.72 13.04
CA GLU A 67 -7.96 3.92 13.80
C GLU A 67 -6.78 4.58 14.53
N VAL A 68 -5.77 3.82 14.93
CA VAL A 68 -4.55 4.36 15.57
C VAL A 68 -3.59 4.96 14.55
N MET A 69 -3.64 4.51 13.30
CA MET A 69 -2.72 4.87 12.22
C MET A 69 -1.24 4.62 12.58
N ILE A 70 -1.00 3.52 13.29
CA ILE A 70 0.32 2.99 13.65
C ILE A 70 0.33 1.51 13.25
N PRO A 71 1.41 0.99 12.61
CA PRO A 71 1.50 -0.43 12.29
C PRO A 71 1.29 -1.32 13.50
N GLU A 72 0.47 -2.37 13.31
CA GLU A 72 -0.04 -3.25 14.37
C GLU A 72 1.04 -4.13 14.99
N GLY A 73 0.80 -4.64 16.20
CA GLY A 73 1.59 -5.67 16.86
C GLY A 73 2.75 -5.18 17.72
N LEU A 74 3.03 -3.86 17.72
CA LEU A 74 4.17 -3.31 18.46
C LEU A 74 4.01 -3.37 19.98
N GLN A 75 2.78 -3.54 20.47
CA GLN A 75 2.52 -3.81 21.91
C GLN A 75 3.02 -5.20 22.32
N TYR A 76 3.20 -6.11 21.39
CA TYR A 76 3.63 -7.48 21.65
C TYR A 76 5.07 -7.76 21.26
N GLN A 77 5.54 -7.17 20.16
CA GLN A 77 6.87 -7.44 19.61
C GLN A 77 7.59 -6.17 19.17
N SER A 78 8.91 -6.23 19.11
CA SER A 78 9.69 -5.16 18.50
C SER A 78 9.60 -5.19 16.98
N VAL A 79 9.82 -4.03 16.35
CA VAL A 79 9.97 -3.91 14.89
C VAL A 79 10.98 -4.93 14.36
N GLU A 80 12.16 -5.05 15.01
CA GLU A 80 13.21 -6.00 14.63
C GLU A 80 12.70 -7.45 14.63
N THR A 81 11.97 -7.84 15.70
CA THR A 81 11.43 -9.20 15.82
C THR A 81 10.46 -9.53 14.70
N ILE A 82 9.52 -8.61 14.41
CA ILE A 82 8.49 -8.82 13.38
C ILE A 82 9.13 -8.95 12.00
N VAL A 83 10.04 -8.05 11.63
CA VAL A 83 10.74 -8.10 10.34
C VAL A 83 11.61 -9.36 10.23
N SER A 84 12.30 -9.75 11.32
CA SER A 84 13.12 -10.97 11.34
C SER A 84 12.30 -12.24 11.14
N LYS A 85 11.08 -12.31 11.68
CA LYS A 85 10.17 -13.43 11.44
C LYS A 85 9.84 -13.56 9.95
N MET A 86 9.48 -12.48 9.28
CA MET A 86 9.20 -12.49 7.84
C MET A 86 10.43 -12.95 7.04
N LYS A 87 11.60 -12.40 7.34
CA LYS A 87 12.85 -12.81 6.70
C LYS A 87 13.14 -14.29 6.88
N SER A 88 12.88 -14.85 8.09
CA SER A 88 13.18 -16.24 8.44
C SER A 88 12.41 -17.26 7.59
N ILE A 89 11.27 -16.88 7.02
CA ILE A 89 10.45 -17.73 6.16
C ILE A 89 10.65 -17.43 4.66
N GLY A 90 11.66 -16.63 4.32
CA GLY A 90 12.03 -16.35 2.93
C GLY A 90 11.20 -15.24 2.26
N MET A 91 10.39 -14.50 3.00
CA MET A 91 9.74 -13.31 2.48
C MET A 91 10.77 -12.21 2.20
N ASN A 92 10.58 -11.46 1.13
CA ASN A 92 11.45 -10.39 0.69
C ASN A 92 10.76 -9.02 0.61
N ALA A 93 9.47 -8.94 0.94
CA ALA A 93 8.70 -7.71 0.86
C ALA A 93 7.64 -7.61 1.97
N ILE A 94 7.29 -6.37 2.36
CA ILE A 94 6.08 -6.07 3.13
C ILE A 94 5.19 -5.13 2.31
N ARG A 95 3.87 -5.32 2.39
CA ARG A 95 2.89 -4.33 1.99
C ARG A 95 2.46 -3.58 3.24
N LEU A 96 3.02 -2.39 3.45
CA LEU A 96 2.84 -1.56 4.64
C LEU A 96 1.72 -0.56 4.39
N THR A 97 0.59 -0.74 5.07
CA THR A 97 -0.60 0.05 4.80
C THR A 97 -0.61 1.37 5.59
N PHE A 98 -1.13 2.44 4.99
CA PHE A 98 -1.33 3.74 5.63
C PHE A 98 -2.66 4.38 5.24
N ALA A 99 -3.15 5.31 6.06
CA ALA A 99 -4.32 6.13 5.77
C ALA A 99 -3.92 7.55 5.35
N ILE A 100 -4.66 8.17 4.42
CA ILE A 100 -4.44 9.56 4.01
C ILE A 100 -4.65 10.51 5.19
N GLU A 101 -5.54 10.18 6.10
CA GLU A 101 -5.81 10.96 7.32
C GLU A 101 -4.56 11.23 8.15
N LEU A 102 -3.60 10.29 8.19
CA LEU A 102 -2.32 10.52 8.85
C LEU A 102 -1.66 11.80 8.32
N ILE A 103 -1.62 11.96 7.00
CA ILE A 103 -1.02 13.12 6.34
C ILE A 103 -1.91 14.35 6.47
N ASP A 104 -3.23 14.20 6.39
CA ASP A 104 -4.17 15.30 6.57
C ASP A 104 -4.02 15.95 7.94
N GLN A 105 -3.84 15.14 8.98
CA GLN A 105 -3.59 15.61 10.35
C GLN A 105 -2.25 16.32 10.49
N ILE A 106 -1.19 15.87 9.80
CA ILE A 106 0.10 16.58 9.73
C ILE A 106 -0.11 18.00 9.16
N TYR A 107 -0.84 18.12 8.04
CA TYR A 107 -1.14 19.42 7.43
C TYR A 107 -2.02 20.29 8.33
N ALA A 108 -3.03 19.71 8.95
CA ALA A 108 -3.91 20.42 9.89
C ALA A 108 -3.16 20.93 11.12
N ASN A 109 -2.09 20.23 11.52
CA ASN A 109 -1.25 20.56 12.68
C ASN A 109 0.06 21.28 12.28
N ASN A 110 0.02 22.12 11.23
CA ASN A 110 1.13 22.94 10.76
C ASN A 110 2.43 22.15 10.44
N GLY A 111 2.32 20.96 9.93
CA GLY A 111 3.44 20.10 9.55
C GLY A 111 4.00 19.23 10.68
N VAL A 112 3.33 19.17 11.82
CA VAL A 112 3.73 18.33 12.95
C VAL A 112 2.83 17.10 13.03
N ASP A 113 3.44 15.91 12.99
CA ASP A 113 2.68 14.66 13.12
C ASP A 113 2.28 14.39 14.58
N VAL A 114 1.25 13.58 14.75
CA VAL A 114 0.67 13.19 16.03
C VAL A 114 1.62 12.24 16.77
N PRO A 115 1.94 12.53 18.07
CA PRO A 115 2.79 11.64 18.85
C PRO A 115 2.03 10.38 19.29
N LEU A 116 2.78 9.30 19.55
CA LEU A 116 2.23 8.00 19.96
C LEU A 116 1.28 8.11 21.16
N SER A 117 1.65 8.93 22.16
CA SER A 117 0.81 9.13 23.34
C SER A 117 -0.59 9.67 23.01
N THR A 118 -0.68 10.56 22.04
CA THR A 118 -1.95 11.10 21.56
C THR A 118 -2.68 10.09 20.67
N ALA A 119 -2.00 9.48 19.70
CA ALA A 119 -2.60 8.53 18.77
C ALA A 119 -3.28 7.35 19.49
N PHE A 120 -2.58 6.74 20.45
CA PHE A 120 -3.17 5.64 21.23
C PHE A 120 -4.31 6.07 22.13
N THR A 121 -4.18 7.23 22.84
CA THR A 121 -5.24 7.67 23.76
C THR A 121 -6.49 8.19 23.04
N GLU A 122 -6.36 8.78 21.86
CA GLU A 122 -7.51 9.20 21.05
C GLU A 122 -8.26 8.02 20.48
N ALA A 123 -7.55 7.00 19.95
CA ALA A 123 -8.17 5.85 19.32
C ALA A 123 -8.73 4.82 20.33
N LEU A 124 -8.03 4.60 21.46
CA LEU A 124 -8.34 3.52 22.42
C LEU A 124 -8.93 4.01 23.74
N GLY A 125 -9.01 5.33 23.94
CA GLY A 125 -9.35 5.95 25.21
C GLY A 125 -8.14 6.07 26.14
N ALA A 126 -8.23 6.96 27.12
CA ALA A 126 -7.10 7.35 27.97
C ALA A 126 -6.48 6.17 28.75
N GLU A 127 -7.30 5.28 29.30
CA GLU A 127 -6.81 4.14 30.10
C GLU A 127 -6.12 3.10 29.22
N ASN A 128 -6.84 2.53 28.25
CA ASN A 128 -6.30 1.49 27.37
C ASN A 128 -5.18 2.02 26.47
N GLY A 129 -5.32 3.24 25.94
CA GLY A 129 -4.28 3.86 25.13
C GLY A 129 -2.96 4.01 25.87
N THR A 130 -3.01 4.35 27.18
CA THR A 130 -1.81 4.42 28.01
C THR A 130 -1.18 3.03 28.22
N ILE A 131 -2.01 2.01 28.51
CA ILE A 131 -1.54 0.64 28.69
C ILE A 131 -0.82 0.12 27.42
N ILE A 132 -1.46 0.30 26.27
CA ILE A 132 -0.88 -0.14 24.98
C ILE A 132 0.39 0.65 24.64
N LEU A 133 0.41 1.96 24.87
CA LEU A 133 1.61 2.77 24.72
C LEU A 133 2.78 2.24 25.56
N ASP A 134 2.54 1.97 26.84
CA ASP A 134 3.58 1.45 27.74
C ASP A 134 4.15 0.12 27.24
N GLN A 135 3.30 -0.75 26.71
CA GLN A 135 3.73 -2.02 26.09
C GLN A 135 4.56 -1.79 24.82
N VAL A 136 4.13 -0.88 23.94
CA VAL A 136 4.89 -0.50 22.74
C VAL A 136 6.27 0.03 23.09
N LEU A 137 6.37 0.91 24.07
CA LEU A 137 7.64 1.48 24.53
C LEU A 137 8.54 0.43 25.19
N ALA A 138 7.96 -0.53 25.93
CA ALA A 138 8.72 -1.63 26.53
C ALA A 138 9.35 -2.54 25.49
N ASN A 139 8.64 -2.84 24.39
CA ASN A 139 9.13 -3.69 23.29
C ASN A 139 10.04 -2.93 22.33
N ASN A 140 9.88 -1.61 22.22
CA ASN A 140 10.60 -0.75 21.28
C ASN A 140 11.29 0.41 22.03
N PRO A 141 12.39 0.17 22.76
CA PRO A 141 12.99 1.14 23.67
C PRO A 141 13.59 2.38 22.98
N SER A 142 13.69 2.40 21.67
CA SER A 142 14.03 3.60 20.88
C SER A 142 12.85 4.59 20.77
N PHE A 143 11.63 4.16 21.02
CA PHE A 143 10.44 5.01 20.99
C PHE A 143 10.20 5.67 22.35
N THR A 144 9.50 6.79 22.30
CA THR A 144 9.03 7.54 23.46
C THR A 144 7.57 7.95 23.24
N GLY A 145 6.89 8.44 24.27
CA GLY A 145 5.54 8.97 24.10
C GLY A 145 5.44 10.15 23.13
N SER A 146 6.56 10.82 22.82
CA SER A 146 6.65 11.90 21.84
C SER A 146 7.10 11.46 20.45
N THR A 147 7.50 10.19 20.26
CA THR A 147 7.73 9.62 18.94
C THR A 147 6.45 9.74 18.13
N THR A 148 6.54 10.18 16.88
CA THR A 148 5.38 10.37 16.01
C THR A 148 5.03 9.09 15.24
N ARG A 149 3.82 9.03 14.70
CA ARG A 149 3.38 7.89 13.88
C ARG A 149 4.31 7.68 12.69
N LEU A 150 4.69 8.74 11.98
CA LEU A 150 5.57 8.66 10.83
C LEU A 150 6.99 8.19 11.19
N GLU A 151 7.50 8.57 12.37
CA GLU A 151 8.78 8.03 12.88
C GLU A 151 8.72 6.52 13.16
N VAL A 152 7.55 5.95 13.44
CA VAL A 152 7.38 4.50 13.51
C VAL A 152 7.49 3.85 12.12
N TYR A 153 6.88 4.47 11.09
CA TYR A 153 7.07 4.02 9.70
C TYR A 153 8.54 4.12 9.28
N ASP A 154 9.24 5.19 9.66
CA ASP A 154 10.68 5.36 9.44
C ASP A 154 11.50 4.21 10.06
N ALA A 155 11.17 3.84 11.31
CA ALA A 155 11.85 2.76 12.01
C ALA A 155 11.61 1.39 11.34
N ILE A 156 10.39 1.13 10.88
CA ILE A 156 10.05 -0.09 10.14
C ILE A 156 10.82 -0.14 8.81
N ALA A 157 10.81 0.96 8.05
CA ALA A 157 11.52 1.03 6.78
C ALA A 157 13.04 0.87 6.95
N ALA A 158 13.61 1.44 8.01
CA ALA A 158 15.01 1.28 8.35
C ALA A 158 15.38 -0.17 8.71
N GLU A 159 14.54 -0.85 9.50
CA GLU A 159 14.77 -2.25 9.86
C GLU A 159 14.57 -3.17 8.63
N CYS A 160 13.59 -2.88 7.77
CA CYS A 160 13.42 -3.58 6.50
C CYS A 160 14.68 -3.44 5.61
N ALA A 161 15.25 -2.23 5.53
CA ALA A 161 16.50 -2.01 4.79
C ALA A 161 17.67 -2.79 5.37
N LYS A 162 17.80 -2.84 6.71
CA LYS A 162 18.83 -3.61 7.41
C LYS A 162 18.74 -5.11 7.12
N GLN A 163 17.51 -5.63 7.00
CA GLN A 163 17.26 -7.06 6.77
C GLN A 163 17.01 -7.41 5.29
N GLU A 164 17.19 -6.46 4.38
CA GLU A 164 16.95 -6.64 2.93
C GLU A 164 15.52 -7.14 2.63
N ILE A 165 14.54 -6.45 3.17
CA ILE A 165 13.11 -6.60 2.90
C ILE A 165 12.63 -5.35 2.15
N PHE A 166 12.00 -5.50 0.99
CA PHE A 166 11.41 -4.40 0.25
C PHE A 166 10.17 -3.86 0.99
N VAL A 167 9.99 -2.55 0.93
CA VAL A 167 8.75 -1.90 1.36
C VAL A 167 7.93 -1.53 0.13
N HIS A 168 6.71 -2.03 0.08
CA HIS A 168 5.64 -1.58 -0.78
C HIS A 168 4.64 -0.82 0.08
N LEU A 169 4.54 0.50 -0.11
CA LEU A 169 3.53 1.29 0.59
C LEU A 169 2.15 1.07 -0.03
N ASP A 170 1.13 0.99 0.79
CA ASP A 170 -0.24 0.89 0.33
C ASP A 170 -1.13 1.97 0.95
N ASN A 171 -1.68 2.85 0.13
CA ASN A 171 -2.75 3.73 0.56
C ASN A 171 -4.03 2.92 0.75
N HIS A 172 -4.23 2.42 1.97
CA HIS A 172 -5.31 1.49 2.29
C HIS A 172 -6.66 2.16 2.46
N MET A 173 -6.68 3.29 3.16
CA MET A 173 -7.88 4.04 3.50
C MET A 173 -7.65 5.56 3.36
N SER A 174 -8.72 6.33 3.20
CA SER A 174 -8.67 7.78 3.36
C SER A 174 -8.73 8.14 4.83
N ARG A 175 -9.81 7.75 5.54
CA ARG A 175 -9.92 7.83 7.00
C ARG A 175 -9.32 6.59 7.64
N GLY A 176 -8.54 6.76 8.70
CA GLY A 176 -8.01 5.66 9.49
C GLY A 176 -9.13 4.85 10.14
N ALA A 177 -9.36 3.65 9.62
CA ALA A 177 -10.39 2.74 10.08
C ALA A 177 -10.14 1.33 9.53
N TRP A 178 -10.90 0.35 10.02
CA TRP A 178 -10.93 -0.96 9.42
C TRP A 178 -11.53 -0.90 7.99
N CYS A 179 -10.89 -1.54 7.03
CA CYS A 179 -11.34 -1.72 5.64
C CYS A 179 -11.99 -3.10 5.48
N CYS A 180 -12.90 -3.39 4.56
CA CYS A 180 -13.48 -2.50 3.57
C CYS A 180 -14.97 -2.77 3.45
N ASN A 181 -15.78 -1.74 3.43
CA ASN A 181 -17.23 -1.81 3.33
C ASN A 181 -17.70 -0.82 2.24
N THR A 182 -18.77 -1.15 1.51
CA THR A 182 -19.34 -0.27 0.49
C THR A 182 -20.08 0.93 1.06
N GLU A 183 -20.28 0.97 2.38
CA GLU A 183 -21.02 2.04 3.07
C GLU A 183 -20.14 2.86 4.04
N ASP A 184 -18.81 2.66 4.03
CA ASP A 184 -17.88 3.25 5.00
C ASP A 184 -17.39 4.68 4.66
N GLY A 185 -17.86 5.26 3.55
CA GLY A 185 -17.45 6.58 3.10
C GLY A 185 -16.04 6.65 2.49
N ASN A 186 -15.33 5.54 2.45
CA ASN A 186 -13.98 5.40 1.91
C ASN A 186 -13.92 4.66 0.56
N SER A 187 -15.06 4.44 -0.08
CA SER A 187 -15.19 3.45 -1.16
C SER A 187 -14.65 3.92 -2.49
N TRP A 188 -14.90 5.19 -2.84
CA TRP A 188 -14.64 5.75 -4.16
C TRP A 188 -14.20 7.22 -4.10
N PHE A 189 -13.57 7.69 -5.14
CA PHE A 189 -13.16 9.10 -5.31
C PHE A 189 -14.35 10.05 -5.08
N ASN A 190 -14.16 11.03 -4.21
CA ASN A 190 -15.19 11.98 -3.74
C ASN A 190 -16.32 11.36 -2.89
N ASP A 191 -16.11 10.16 -2.35
CA ASP A 191 -16.96 9.66 -1.27
C ASP A 191 -16.73 10.49 0.02
N VAL A 192 -17.52 10.27 1.05
CA VAL A 192 -17.58 11.12 2.25
C VAL A 192 -16.21 11.42 2.85
N ASP A 193 -15.38 10.39 3.00
CA ASP A 193 -14.04 10.48 3.58
C ASP A 193 -12.93 10.47 2.50
N PHE A 194 -13.28 10.34 1.20
CA PHE A 194 -12.32 10.23 0.12
C PHE A 194 -12.20 11.51 -0.72
N ASN A 195 -11.58 12.54 -0.16
CA ASN A 195 -11.28 13.76 -0.91
C ASN A 195 -10.08 13.53 -1.85
N VAL A 196 -10.27 13.79 -3.15
CA VAL A 196 -9.25 13.54 -4.19
C VAL A 196 -8.01 14.43 -4.03
N GLU A 197 -8.18 15.70 -3.63
CA GLU A 197 -7.05 16.61 -3.42
C GLU A 197 -6.19 16.17 -2.22
N ASN A 198 -6.84 15.74 -1.13
CA ASN A 198 -6.15 15.18 0.02
C ASN A 198 -5.42 13.87 -0.34
N TRP A 199 -6.08 13.01 -1.12
CA TRP A 199 -5.51 11.77 -1.58
C TRP A 199 -4.24 11.97 -2.43
N THR A 200 -4.28 12.83 -3.47
CA THR A 200 -3.11 13.12 -4.30
C THR A 200 -1.99 13.78 -3.50
N ARG A 201 -2.33 14.71 -2.60
CA ARG A 201 -1.38 15.33 -1.67
C ARG A 201 -0.74 14.30 -0.73
N GLY A 202 -1.54 13.39 -0.16
CA GLY A 202 -1.07 12.35 0.74
C GLY A 202 -0.16 11.33 0.04
N LEU A 203 -0.50 10.92 -1.17
CA LEU A 203 0.36 10.07 -2.02
C LEU A 203 1.70 10.75 -2.30
N ALA A 204 1.68 12.01 -2.75
CA ALA A 204 2.89 12.77 -3.02
C ALA A 204 3.75 12.95 -1.75
N TYR A 205 3.11 13.23 -0.60
CA TYR A 205 3.81 13.36 0.67
C TYR A 205 4.54 12.06 1.07
N MET A 206 3.85 10.91 1.03
CA MET A 206 4.47 9.63 1.39
C MET A 206 5.54 9.19 0.37
N ALA A 207 5.34 9.46 -0.91
CA ALA A 207 6.35 9.20 -1.93
C ALA A 207 7.62 10.04 -1.73
N GLU A 208 7.48 11.33 -1.42
CA GLU A 208 8.61 12.24 -1.13
C GLU A 208 9.33 11.86 0.17
N HIS A 209 8.56 11.63 1.26
CA HIS A 209 9.11 11.23 2.55
C HIS A 209 9.91 9.93 2.43
N GLY A 210 9.36 8.97 1.69
CA GLY A 210 9.98 7.66 1.45
C GLY A 210 11.25 7.67 0.62
N LYS A 211 11.67 8.80 0.03
CA LYS A 211 13.01 8.94 -0.60
C LYS A 211 14.15 8.66 0.39
N SER A 212 13.89 8.89 1.67
CA SER A 212 14.85 8.57 2.74
C SER A 212 14.91 7.08 3.09
N TRP A 213 13.99 6.25 2.60
CA TRP A 213 13.89 4.82 2.91
C TRP A 213 14.52 3.96 1.81
N PRO A 214 15.74 3.41 2.02
CA PRO A 214 16.39 2.57 0.99
C PRO A 214 15.56 1.34 0.59
N ALA A 215 14.67 0.87 1.50
CA ALA A 215 13.83 -0.28 1.28
C ALA A 215 12.57 0.03 0.45
N LEU A 216 12.15 1.31 0.34
CA LEU A 216 10.95 1.67 -0.41
C LEU A 216 11.21 1.55 -1.91
N VAL A 217 10.43 0.70 -2.58
CA VAL A 217 10.57 0.41 -4.01
C VAL A 217 9.27 0.60 -4.80
N SER A 218 8.14 0.70 -4.11
CA SER A 218 6.83 0.80 -4.77
C SER A 218 5.75 1.37 -3.85
N ILE A 219 4.68 1.89 -4.46
CA ILE A 219 3.49 2.40 -3.78
C ILE A 219 2.23 2.04 -4.56
N ALA A 220 1.19 1.58 -3.85
CA ALA A 220 -0.15 1.44 -4.40
C ALA A 220 -0.95 2.73 -4.24
N LEU A 221 -1.67 3.11 -5.28
CA LEU A 221 -2.44 4.36 -5.29
C LEU A 221 -3.62 4.30 -4.34
N ARG A 222 -4.32 3.17 -4.32
CA ARG A 222 -5.49 2.98 -3.47
C ARG A 222 -5.88 1.52 -3.37
N ASN A 223 -6.06 1.03 -2.15
CA ASN A 223 -6.62 -0.28 -1.87
C ASN A 223 -8.11 -0.34 -2.18
N GLU A 224 -8.54 -1.42 -2.82
CA GLU A 224 -9.93 -1.85 -2.96
C GLU A 224 -10.94 -0.76 -3.33
N LEU A 225 -10.75 -0.16 -4.50
CA LEU A 225 -11.76 0.73 -5.09
C LEU A 225 -13.08 -0.04 -5.28
N ARG A 226 -14.15 0.45 -4.65
CA ARG A 226 -15.43 -0.24 -4.55
C ARG A 226 -16.62 0.70 -4.69
N SER A 227 -17.79 0.12 -4.88
CA SER A 227 -19.03 0.88 -5.05
C SER A 227 -19.36 1.70 -3.79
N PRO A 228 -19.60 3.01 -3.89
CA PRO A 228 -20.04 3.84 -2.77
C PRO A 228 -21.56 3.68 -2.55
N ASP A 229 -21.97 2.57 -1.92
CA ASP A 229 -23.40 2.22 -1.81
C ASP A 229 -24.18 3.14 -0.88
N SER A 230 -23.49 3.78 0.09
CA SER A 230 -24.07 4.85 0.93
C SER A 230 -24.33 6.15 0.17
N ASN A 231 -23.77 6.30 -1.06
CA ASN A 231 -23.91 7.49 -1.91
C ASN A 231 -24.39 7.12 -3.32
N PRO A 232 -25.70 6.82 -3.51
CA PRO A 232 -26.24 6.35 -4.80
C PRO A 232 -26.00 7.33 -5.97
N ALA A 233 -26.00 8.64 -5.71
CA ALA A 233 -25.76 9.64 -6.75
C ALA A 233 -24.30 9.59 -7.26
N LEU A 234 -23.33 9.42 -6.36
CA LEU A 234 -21.92 9.25 -6.70
C LEU A 234 -21.71 7.92 -7.43
N LYS A 235 -22.33 6.84 -6.94
CA LYS A 235 -22.29 5.53 -7.57
C LYS A 235 -22.74 5.58 -9.02
N GLU A 236 -23.89 6.18 -9.28
CA GLU A 236 -24.49 6.25 -10.63
C GLU A 236 -23.66 7.14 -11.57
N SER A 237 -23.14 8.27 -11.06
CA SER A 237 -22.46 9.27 -11.88
C SER A 237 -20.97 9.00 -12.11
N SER A 238 -20.27 8.30 -11.20
CA SER A 238 -18.81 8.27 -11.17
C SER A 238 -18.18 6.90 -10.92
N TYR A 239 -18.89 5.91 -10.34
CA TYR A 239 -18.30 4.59 -10.14
C TYR A 239 -18.22 3.82 -11.46
N ASN A 240 -17.18 4.11 -12.26
CA ASN A 240 -17.00 3.58 -13.61
C ASN A 240 -15.54 3.65 -14.06
N TRP A 241 -15.20 2.95 -15.14
CA TRP A 241 -13.83 2.89 -15.66
C TRP A 241 -13.31 4.20 -16.26
N GLN A 242 -14.19 5.07 -16.78
CA GLN A 242 -13.79 6.37 -17.32
C GLN A 242 -13.27 7.29 -16.22
N ASP A 243 -13.99 7.35 -15.09
CA ASP A 243 -13.59 8.17 -13.95
C ASP A 243 -12.42 7.52 -13.19
N TRP A 244 -12.38 6.18 -13.11
CA TRP A 244 -11.21 5.45 -12.64
C TRP A 244 -9.96 5.93 -13.35
N TYR A 245 -9.97 5.93 -14.68
CA TYR A 245 -8.80 6.32 -15.49
C TYR A 245 -8.38 7.76 -15.26
N LYS A 246 -9.35 8.67 -15.14
CA LYS A 246 -9.11 10.09 -14.81
C LYS A 246 -8.35 10.24 -13.49
N TYR A 247 -8.79 9.52 -12.44
CA TYR A 247 -8.17 9.64 -11.12
C TYR A 247 -6.85 8.89 -11.02
N ILE A 248 -6.73 7.75 -11.67
CA ILE A 248 -5.45 7.02 -11.73
C ILE A 248 -4.35 7.88 -12.35
N GLN A 249 -4.64 8.63 -13.43
CA GLN A 249 -3.67 9.57 -14.00
C GLN A 249 -3.23 10.64 -12.98
N GLN A 250 -4.16 11.20 -12.21
CA GLN A 250 -3.82 12.17 -11.16
C GLN A 250 -2.95 11.57 -10.05
N GLY A 251 -3.29 10.36 -9.60
CA GLY A 251 -2.52 9.67 -8.57
C GLY A 251 -1.11 9.29 -9.02
N THR A 252 -0.98 8.75 -10.24
CA THR A 252 0.32 8.38 -10.82
C THR A 252 1.21 9.60 -11.03
N GLU A 253 0.65 10.71 -11.53
CA GLU A 253 1.37 11.98 -11.70
C GLU A 253 1.87 12.52 -10.35
N ALA A 254 1.02 12.48 -9.32
CA ALA A 254 1.38 12.93 -7.97
C ALA A 254 2.53 12.11 -7.38
N VAL A 255 2.49 10.79 -7.49
CA VAL A 255 3.55 9.90 -7.00
C VAL A 255 4.82 10.08 -7.80
N HIS A 256 4.75 9.98 -9.14
CA HIS A 256 5.92 10.08 -9.99
C HIS A 256 6.60 11.46 -9.86
N GLY A 257 5.83 12.53 -9.81
CA GLY A 257 6.35 13.87 -9.59
C GLY A 257 7.08 14.04 -8.27
N ALA A 258 6.62 13.36 -7.21
CA ALA A 258 7.24 13.38 -5.89
C ALA A 258 8.45 12.42 -5.81
N ASN A 259 8.34 11.20 -6.34
CA ASN A 259 9.41 10.20 -6.32
C ASN A 259 9.42 9.35 -7.59
N PRO A 260 10.21 9.71 -8.60
CA PRO A 260 10.24 9.03 -9.90
C PRO A 260 10.84 7.62 -9.87
N ASP A 261 11.45 7.23 -8.75
CA ASP A 261 12.10 5.92 -8.62
C ASP A 261 11.11 4.79 -8.29
N LEU A 262 9.91 5.12 -7.79
CA LEU A 262 8.94 4.14 -7.35
C LEU A 262 8.21 3.45 -8.50
N LEU A 263 7.98 2.14 -8.37
CA LEU A 263 6.89 1.48 -9.09
C LEU A 263 5.55 1.94 -8.51
N ILE A 264 4.56 2.11 -9.38
CA ILE A 264 3.23 2.60 -9.03
C ILE A 264 2.22 1.50 -9.34
N PHE A 265 1.54 1.01 -8.30
CA PHE A 265 0.57 -0.06 -8.44
C PHE A 265 -0.82 0.51 -8.67
N LEU A 266 -1.49 -0.02 -9.67
CA LEU A 266 -2.82 0.36 -10.09
C LEU A 266 -3.81 -0.70 -9.63
N SER A 267 -4.68 -0.32 -8.73
CA SER A 267 -5.82 -1.12 -8.28
C SER A 267 -7.02 -0.96 -9.22
N GLY A 268 -7.76 -2.03 -9.42
CA GLY A 268 -8.93 -2.06 -10.29
C GLY A 268 -10.24 -1.72 -9.57
N LEU A 269 -11.34 -2.06 -10.20
CA LEU A 269 -12.68 -1.93 -9.60
C LEU A 269 -13.08 -3.19 -8.83
N ASN A 270 -14.20 -3.07 -8.12
CA ASN A 270 -14.85 -4.17 -7.42
C ASN A 270 -13.91 -4.86 -6.41
N PHE A 271 -13.34 -4.07 -5.47
CA PHE A 271 -12.37 -4.58 -4.48
C PHE A 271 -11.11 -5.18 -5.13
N ASP A 272 -10.56 -4.50 -6.12
CA ASP A 272 -9.36 -4.93 -6.86
C ASP A 272 -9.47 -6.32 -7.51
N THR A 273 -10.70 -6.77 -7.82
CA THR A 273 -10.89 -8.09 -8.42
C THR A 273 -10.84 -8.10 -9.94
N THR A 274 -10.70 -6.94 -10.61
CA THR A 274 -10.65 -6.90 -12.08
C THR A 274 -9.88 -5.72 -12.66
N MET A 275 -9.03 -6.02 -13.65
CA MET A 275 -8.31 -5.08 -14.52
C MET A 275 -8.60 -5.38 -16.00
N THR A 276 -9.66 -6.13 -16.28
CA THR A 276 -10.01 -6.63 -17.62
C THR A 276 -9.98 -5.57 -18.73
N PRO A 277 -10.63 -4.37 -18.58
CA PRO A 277 -10.62 -3.38 -19.66
C PRO A 277 -9.23 -2.82 -19.94
N VAL A 278 -8.39 -2.68 -18.91
CA VAL A 278 -7.01 -2.22 -19.04
C VAL A 278 -6.20 -3.21 -19.85
N VAL A 279 -6.22 -4.48 -19.46
CA VAL A 279 -5.43 -5.53 -20.11
C VAL A 279 -5.91 -5.82 -21.54
N ARG A 280 -7.23 -5.84 -21.76
CA ARG A 280 -7.80 -6.09 -23.09
C ARG A 280 -7.87 -4.87 -24.00
N GLY A 281 -7.47 -3.69 -23.54
CA GLY A 281 -7.57 -2.46 -24.33
C GLY A 281 -8.99 -2.16 -24.79
N THR A 282 -10.01 -2.54 -23.99
CA THR A 282 -11.41 -2.26 -24.31
C THR A 282 -11.83 -0.89 -23.80
N ALA A 283 -12.97 -0.38 -24.27
CA ALA A 283 -13.46 0.93 -23.88
C ALA A 283 -13.63 1.04 -22.36
N LEU A 284 -13.09 2.11 -21.78
CA LEU A 284 -13.29 2.49 -20.38
C LEU A 284 -14.66 3.17 -20.23
N THR A 285 -15.66 2.33 -20.08
CA THR A 285 -17.07 2.76 -20.06
C THR A 285 -17.37 3.70 -18.88
N PRO A 286 -18.35 4.65 -19.04
CA PRO A 286 -19.24 4.87 -20.19
C PRO A 286 -18.57 5.56 -21.39
N GLY A 287 -17.28 5.96 -21.27
CA GLY A 287 -16.52 6.54 -22.38
C GLY A 287 -16.15 5.50 -23.45
N SER A 288 -15.55 6.00 -24.56
CA SER A 288 -15.01 5.18 -25.64
C SER A 288 -13.49 5.09 -25.65
N ARG A 289 -12.80 5.84 -24.76
CA ARG A 289 -11.35 5.82 -24.64
C ARG A 289 -10.90 4.47 -24.07
N THR A 290 -9.75 3.98 -24.52
CA THR A 290 -9.08 2.81 -23.96
C THR A 290 -7.94 3.26 -23.05
N PHE A 291 -7.42 2.35 -22.22
CA PHE A 291 -6.18 2.59 -21.50
C PHE A 291 -5.02 2.70 -22.49
N ASP A 292 -4.19 3.74 -22.34
CA ASP A 292 -3.06 4.00 -23.24
C ASP A 292 -1.81 4.34 -22.40
N LEU A 293 -0.74 3.57 -22.56
CA LEU A 293 0.54 3.82 -21.91
C LEU A 293 1.17 5.17 -22.30
N ALA A 294 0.82 5.72 -23.48
CA ALA A 294 1.27 7.03 -23.90
C ALA A 294 0.77 8.18 -22.99
N ASP A 295 -0.30 7.95 -22.22
CA ASP A 295 -0.78 8.93 -21.23
C ASP A 295 0.12 9.03 -19.98
N PHE A 296 1.07 8.13 -19.84
CA PHE A 296 2.05 8.07 -18.75
C PHE A 296 3.47 8.32 -19.28
N ASP A 297 3.60 9.24 -20.24
CA ASP A 297 4.87 9.56 -20.90
C ASP A 297 5.97 9.89 -19.87
N GLY A 298 7.12 9.23 -20.04
CA GLY A 298 8.27 9.34 -19.15
C GLY A 298 8.27 8.39 -17.94
N TYR A 299 7.14 7.70 -17.65
CA TYR A 299 7.08 6.74 -16.52
C TYR A 299 6.14 5.52 -16.75
N ALA A 300 5.80 5.24 -17.99
CA ALA A 300 4.98 4.06 -18.32
C ALA A 300 5.61 2.75 -17.85
N ASP A 301 6.94 2.69 -17.76
CA ASP A 301 7.72 1.57 -17.22
C ASP A 301 7.75 1.49 -15.69
N LYS A 302 6.98 2.34 -15.00
CA LYS A 302 6.77 2.28 -13.56
C LYS A 302 5.44 1.66 -13.15
N LEU A 303 4.56 1.36 -14.10
CA LEU A 303 3.21 0.91 -13.81
C LEU A 303 3.14 -0.61 -13.62
N VAL A 304 2.50 -1.04 -12.55
CA VAL A 304 2.23 -2.43 -12.19
C VAL A 304 0.73 -2.56 -11.91
N LEU A 305 0.12 -3.68 -12.27
CA LEU A 305 -1.27 -3.96 -11.92
C LEU A 305 -1.34 -4.79 -10.64
N GLU A 306 -2.33 -4.55 -9.80
CA GLU A 306 -2.61 -5.37 -8.64
C GLU A 306 -4.01 -5.97 -8.71
N LEU A 307 -4.16 -7.15 -8.12
CA LEU A 307 -5.42 -7.86 -7.95
C LEU A 307 -5.51 -8.45 -6.56
N HIS A 308 -6.76 -8.58 -6.07
CA HIS A 308 -7.12 -9.30 -4.86
C HIS A 308 -7.96 -10.53 -5.18
N ASN A 309 -7.84 -11.56 -4.38
CA ASN A 309 -8.69 -12.73 -4.50
C ASN A 309 -8.95 -13.39 -3.14
N TYR A 310 -10.22 -13.61 -2.83
CA TYR A 310 -10.69 -14.25 -1.60
C TYR A 310 -11.74 -15.34 -1.86
N ASP A 311 -11.66 -16.03 -3.03
CA ASP A 311 -12.59 -17.11 -3.37
C ASP A 311 -12.32 -18.40 -2.56
N ASN A 312 -12.43 -18.29 -1.24
CA ASN A 312 -12.19 -19.40 -0.31
C ASN A 312 -13.14 -20.58 -0.50
N ASN A 313 -14.22 -20.41 -1.27
CA ASN A 313 -15.15 -21.46 -1.62
C ASN A 313 -14.81 -22.17 -2.94
N ALA A 314 -13.74 -21.76 -3.62
CA ALA A 314 -13.30 -22.40 -4.85
C ALA A 314 -13.09 -23.91 -4.64
N ASN A 315 -13.68 -24.70 -5.53
CA ASN A 315 -13.62 -26.16 -5.50
C ASN A 315 -13.06 -26.76 -6.80
N ASP A 316 -12.68 -25.91 -7.74
CA ASP A 316 -12.12 -26.27 -9.05
C ASP A 316 -10.99 -25.31 -9.42
N CYS A 317 -9.79 -25.87 -9.65
CA CYS A 317 -8.60 -25.08 -10.00
C CYS A 317 -8.73 -24.36 -11.35
N ALA A 318 -9.32 -25.02 -12.35
CA ALA A 318 -9.43 -24.44 -13.67
C ALA A 318 -10.39 -23.23 -13.66
N ALA A 319 -11.48 -23.33 -12.89
CA ALA A 319 -12.42 -22.23 -12.70
C ALA A 319 -11.77 -21.03 -11.97
N LEU A 320 -11.06 -21.28 -10.85
CA LEU A 320 -10.35 -20.24 -10.10
C LEU A 320 -9.29 -19.55 -10.97
N GLN A 321 -8.40 -20.34 -11.59
CA GLN A 321 -7.32 -19.83 -12.41
C GLN A 321 -7.83 -19.14 -13.68
N GLY A 322 -8.89 -19.65 -14.29
CA GLY A 322 -9.58 -19.01 -15.41
C GLY A 322 -10.24 -17.68 -15.05
N GLY A 323 -10.80 -17.57 -13.85
CA GLY A 323 -11.31 -16.32 -13.30
C GLY A 323 -10.20 -15.28 -13.13
N LEU A 324 -9.11 -15.62 -12.47
CA LEU A 324 -7.93 -14.77 -12.32
C LEU A 324 -7.34 -14.35 -13.66
N HIS A 325 -7.19 -15.30 -14.60
CA HIS A 325 -6.72 -15.03 -15.96
C HIS A 325 -7.56 -13.94 -16.62
N ASN A 326 -8.88 -14.14 -16.67
CA ASN A 326 -9.80 -13.21 -17.31
C ASN A 326 -9.87 -11.83 -16.63
N ASN A 327 -9.61 -11.77 -15.35
CA ASN A 327 -9.68 -10.54 -14.54
C ASN A 327 -8.42 -9.67 -14.61
N GLY A 328 -7.35 -10.17 -15.27
CA GLY A 328 -6.14 -9.36 -15.46
C GLY A 328 -4.87 -10.19 -15.66
N TYR A 329 -4.79 -11.40 -15.09
CA TYR A 329 -3.58 -12.22 -15.18
C TYR A 329 -3.24 -12.72 -16.59
N GLN A 330 -4.15 -12.57 -17.58
CA GLN A 330 -3.81 -12.79 -18.99
C GLN A 330 -2.64 -11.90 -19.46
N ALA A 331 -2.44 -10.72 -18.83
CA ALA A 331 -1.29 -9.86 -19.07
C ALA A 331 0.06 -10.53 -18.75
N MET A 332 0.04 -11.57 -17.91
CA MET A 332 1.21 -12.32 -17.46
C MET A 332 1.33 -13.69 -18.15
N SER A 333 0.62 -13.95 -19.24
CA SER A 333 0.73 -15.21 -19.94
C SER A 333 2.20 -15.50 -20.30
N PRO A 334 2.68 -16.76 -20.08
CA PRO A 334 4.05 -17.11 -20.43
C PRO A 334 4.32 -16.95 -21.93
N PRO A 335 5.57 -16.68 -22.35
CA PRO A 335 5.93 -16.66 -23.76
C PRO A 335 5.53 -17.95 -24.48
N GLY A 336 4.79 -17.82 -25.58
CA GLY A 336 4.23 -18.94 -26.35
C GLY A 336 2.87 -19.44 -25.87
N GLU A 337 2.32 -18.87 -24.78
CA GLU A 337 0.97 -19.14 -24.27
C GLU A 337 0.14 -17.83 -24.22
N GLU A 338 0.51 -16.81 -25.02
CA GLU A 338 -0.12 -15.49 -25.00
C GLU A 338 -1.61 -15.59 -25.34
N ASP A 339 -2.44 -14.89 -24.58
CA ASP A 339 -3.86 -14.75 -24.87
C ASP A 339 -4.05 -13.72 -26.00
N ALA A 340 -4.68 -14.12 -27.08
CA ALA A 340 -4.94 -13.26 -28.24
C ALA A 340 -5.82 -12.04 -27.94
N THR A 341 -6.48 -12.01 -26.79
CA THR A 341 -7.29 -10.86 -26.34
C THR A 341 -6.49 -9.87 -25.47
N THR A 342 -5.24 -10.18 -25.13
CA THR A 342 -4.36 -9.28 -24.40
C THR A 342 -3.80 -8.21 -25.33
N VAL A 343 -4.05 -6.96 -25.00
CA VAL A 343 -3.51 -5.78 -25.69
C VAL A 343 -2.36 -5.18 -24.91
N ASN A 344 -2.53 -5.02 -23.61
CA ASN A 344 -1.53 -4.45 -22.72
C ASN A 344 -0.92 -5.53 -21.82
N VAL A 345 0.39 -5.68 -21.90
CA VAL A 345 1.17 -6.62 -21.09
C VAL A 345 1.75 -5.88 -19.90
N PHE A 346 1.54 -6.42 -18.71
CA PHE A 346 1.99 -5.84 -17.45
C PHE A 346 2.47 -6.91 -16.48
N PRO A 347 3.34 -6.58 -15.52
CA PRO A 347 3.42 -7.33 -14.28
C PRO A 347 2.09 -7.17 -13.52
N VAL A 348 1.54 -8.27 -13.05
CA VAL A 348 0.34 -8.30 -12.19
C VAL A 348 0.71 -9.00 -10.89
N LEU A 349 0.46 -8.35 -9.75
CA LEU A 349 0.70 -8.93 -8.45
C LEU A 349 -0.61 -9.25 -7.73
N LEU A 350 -0.60 -10.33 -6.96
CA LEU A 350 -1.68 -10.64 -6.02
C LEU A 350 -1.37 -9.97 -4.68
N THR A 351 -1.80 -8.72 -4.52
CA THR A 351 -1.45 -7.90 -3.36
C THR A 351 -2.27 -8.23 -2.13
N GLU A 352 -3.40 -8.94 -2.31
CA GLU A 352 -4.11 -9.57 -1.22
C GLU A 352 -4.73 -10.91 -1.62
N PHE A 353 -4.52 -11.88 -0.77
CA PHE A 353 -5.25 -13.14 -0.70
C PHE A 353 -5.11 -13.68 0.72
N GLY A 354 -6.05 -14.50 1.17
CA GLY A 354 -5.94 -15.03 2.51
C GLY A 354 -7.05 -16.03 2.83
N PHE A 355 -6.88 -16.67 3.95
CA PHE A 355 -7.82 -17.63 4.51
C PHE A 355 -7.57 -17.77 6.02
N ASN A 356 -8.50 -18.39 6.72
CA ASN A 356 -8.31 -18.67 8.14
C ASN A 356 -7.07 -19.55 8.36
N MET A 357 -6.12 -19.10 9.18
CA MET A 357 -4.84 -19.77 9.44
C MET A 357 -4.97 -20.95 10.43
N ASN A 358 -6.05 -21.71 10.30
CA ASN A 358 -6.14 -23.00 11.01
C ASN A 358 -5.30 -24.09 10.31
N ALA A 359 -5.21 -25.25 10.92
CA ALA A 359 -4.33 -26.34 10.47
C ALA A 359 -4.65 -26.93 9.08
N THR A 360 -5.78 -26.60 8.47
CA THR A 360 -6.30 -27.31 7.28
C THR A 360 -6.63 -26.44 6.08
N GLU A 361 -7.00 -25.17 6.25
CA GLU A 361 -7.48 -24.31 5.16
C GLU A 361 -6.45 -24.15 4.02
N TRP A 362 -5.17 -24.00 4.36
CA TRP A 362 -4.10 -23.86 3.37
C TRP A 362 -3.88 -25.11 2.47
N ARG A 363 -4.52 -26.24 2.81
CA ARG A 363 -4.49 -27.47 2.02
C ARG A 363 -5.71 -27.65 1.12
N ARG A 364 -6.66 -26.72 1.19
CA ARG A 364 -7.87 -26.76 0.36
C ARG A 364 -7.61 -26.23 -1.04
N THR A 365 -8.56 -26.49 -1.92
CA THR A 365 -8.50 -26.16 -3.35
C THR A 365 -8.10 -24.71 -3.59
N TYR A 366 -8.72 -23.75 -2.91
CA TYR A 366 -8.39 -22.35 -3.06
C TYR A 366 -6.88 -22.06 -2.89
N ALA A 367 -6.35 -22.39 -1.71
CA ALA A 367 -4.96 -22.07 -1.38
C ALA A 367 -3.95 -22.80 -2.29
N THR A 368 -4.19 -24.10 -2.56
CA THR A 368 -3.27 -24.91 -3.39
C THR A 368 -3.30 -24.50 -4.86
N CYS A 369 -4.49 -24.28 -5.41
CA CYS A 369 -4.61 -23.86 -6.82
C CYS A 369 -4.09 -22.44 -7.07
N LEU A 370 -4.25 -21.56 -6.07
CA LEU A 370 -3.69 -20.21 -6.12
C LEU A 370 -2.16 -20.25 -6.09
N ALA A 371 -1.57 -21.05 -5.18
CA ALA A 371 -0.13 -21.25 -5.08
C ALA A 371 0.45 -21.75 -6.42
N ASP A 372 -0.13 -22.80 -6.99
CA ASP A 372 0.30 -23.36 -8.28
C ASP A 372 0.24 -22.32 -9.41
N TYR A 373 -0.81 -21.48 -9.42
CA TYR A 373 -0.98 -20.46 -10.45
C TYR A 373 0.04 -19.32 -10.33
N MET A 374 0.26 -18.81 -9.12
CA MET A 374 1.25 -17.76 -8.88
C MET A 374 2.66 -18.23 -9.20
N LEU A 375 3.01 -19.45 -8.84
CA LEU A 375 4.30 -20.06 -9.18
C LEU A 375 4.46 -20.25 -10.69
N LYS A 376 3.43 -20.75 -11.38
CA LYS A 376 3.44 -20.90 -12.86
C LYS A 376 3.71 -19.56 -13.55
N LEU A 377 3.05 -18.50 -13.09
CA LEU A 377 3.19 -17.16 -13.68
C LEU A 377 4.44 -16.43 -13.20
N ARG A 378 5.08 -16.87 -12.11
CA ARG A 378 6.12 -16.14 -11.41
C ARG A 378 5.62 -14.75 -10.95
N SER A 379 4.34 -14.68 -10.56
CA SER A 379 3.71 -13.47 -10.07
C SER A 379 4.12 -13.19 -8.63
N GLY A 380 4.37 -11.93 -8.30
CA GLY A 380 4.53 -11.50 -6.92
C GLY A 380 3.22 -11.56 -6.12
N TRP A 381 3.32 -11.67 -4.80
CA TRP A 381 2.18 -11.85 -3.92
C TRP A 381 2.41 -11.31 -2.51
N PHE A 382 1.31 -10.90 -1.85
CA PHE A 382 1.27 -10.55 -0.43
C PHE A 382 0.07 -11.22 0.24
N VAL A 383 0.33 -12.07 1.23
CA VAL A 383 -0.75 -12.71 1.98
C VAL A 383 -1.42 -11.71 2.93
N TRP A 384 -2.73 -11.73 3.02
CA TRP A 384 -3.50 -11.09 4.07
C TRP A 384 -3.72 -12.12 5.19
N VAL A 385 -3.07 -12.03 6.37
CA VAL A 385 -2.35 -10.87 6.85
C VAL A 385 -1.21 -11.30 7.79
N LEU A 386 -0.23 -10.46 8.03
CA LEU A 386 0.83 -10.70 9.02
C LEU A 386 0.29 -10.69 10.45
N ALA A 387 -0.65 -9.76 10.72
CA ALA A 387 -1.18 -9.43 12.03
C ALA A 387 -1.88 -10.60 12.73
N GLY A 388 -1.49 -10.90 13.96
CA GLY A 388 -2.18 -11.86 14.83
C GLY A 388 -3.32 -11.24 15.61
N SER A 389 -3.27 -9.93 15.81
CA SER A 389 -4.29 -9.11 16.48
C SER A 389 -4.19 -7.66 16.01
N TYR A 390 -5.20 -6.84 16.32
CA TYR A 390 -5.24 -5.42 16.06
C TYR A 390 -5.39 -4.64 17.36
N TYR A 391 -4.84 -3.42 17.42
CA TYR A 391 -5.11 -2.51 18.56
C TYR A 391 -6.61 -2.30 18.78
N VAL A 392 -7.32 -2.08 17.66
CA VAL A 392 -8.78 -2.01 17.63
C VAL A 392 -9.29 -2.37 16.25
N ARG A 393 -10.40 -3.08 16.19
CA ARG A 393 -11.12 -3.39 14.95
C ARG A 393 -12.62 -3.41 15.22
N ASP A 394 -13.38 -2.61 14.47
CA ASP A 394 -14.84 -2.48 14.63
C ASP A 394 -15.25 -2.22 16.10
N GLY A 395 -14.50 -1.36 16.79
CA GLY A 395 -14.73 -1.01 18.19
C GLY A 395 -14.29 -2.06 19.21
N THR A 396 -13.80 -3.22 18.78
CA THR A 396 -13.24 -4.26 19.67
C THR A 396 -11.74 -4.06 19.80
N GLN A 397 -11.29 -3.75 21.00
CA GLN A 397 -9.87 -3.61 21.31
C GLN A 397 -9.20 -4.97 21.46
N ASP A 398 -7.90 -5.02 21.12
CA ASP A 398 -7.11 -6.25 21.11
C ASP A 398 -7.79 -7.39 20.32
N TYR A 399 -8.31 -7.01 19.15
CA TYR A 399 -9.10 -7.91 18.30
C TYR A 399 -8.25 -9.06 17.75
N GLU A 400 -8.69 -10.29 17.97
CA GLU A 400 -8.05 -11.51 17.47
C GLU A 400 -8.17 -11.62 15.95
N GLU A 401 -7.05 -11.72 15.21
CA GLU A 401 -7.05 -11.94 13.77
C GLU A 401 -6.76 -13.40 13.42
N THR A 402 -7.81 -14.15 13.16
CA THR A 402 -7.70 -15.58 12.84
C THR A 402 -7.10 -15.88 11.47
N TRP A 403 -6.95 -14.88 10.61
CA TRP A 403 -6.28 -14.98 9.30
C TRP A 403 -4.80 -14.59 9.39
N GLY A 404 -4.35 -14.19 10.58
CA GLY A 404 -2.98 -13.79 10.83
C GLY A 404 -1.97 -14.91 10.62
N LEU A 405 -0.87 -14.63 9.95
CA LEU A 405 0.30 -15.51 9.94
C LEU A 405 0.84 -15.71 11.35
N LEU A 406 0.87 -14.64 12.14
CA LEU A 406 1.26 -14.66 13.53
C LEU A 406 0.06 -14.97 14.45
N ASN A 407 0.32 -15.55 15.61
CA ASN A 407 -0.66 -15.73 16.65
C ASN A 407 -1.01 -14.39 17.32
N HIS A 408 -1.97 -14.41 18.22
CA HIS A 408 -2.52 -13.22 18.86
C HIS A 408 -1.45 -12.27 19.40
N ASP A 409 -0.49 -12.77 20.14
CA ASP A 409 0.60 -11.99 20.77
C ASP A 409 1.83 -11.81 19.87
N TRP A 410 1.72 -12.14 18.58
CA TRP A 410 2.77 -12.01 17.57
C TRP A 410 4.05 -12.81 17.89
N SER A 411 4.02 -13.66 18.89
CA SER A 411 5.20 -14.40 19.37
C SER A 411 5.59 -15.56 18.47
N ASP A 412 4.62 -16.17 17.77
CA ASP A 412 4.86 -17.38 16.96
C ASP A 412 3.92 -17.45 15.75
N TRP A 413 4.18 -18.39 14.85
CA TRP A 413 3.34 -18.66 13.70
C TRP A 413 2.02 -19.31 14.12
N ARG A 414 0.88 -18.76 13.67
CA ARG A 414 -0.45 -19.33 13.95
C ARG A 414 -0.61 -20.71 13.31
N SER A 415 -0.08 -20.89 12.10
CA SER A 415 -0.08 -22.17 11.38
C SER A 415 1.33 -22.53 10.94
N PRO A 416 2.18 -23.14 11.79
CA PRO A 416 3.54 -23.52 11.41
C PRO A 416 3.60 -24.36 10.14
N GLY A 417 2.67 -25.29 9.96
CA GLY A 417 2.61 -26.14 8.76
C GLY A 417 2.38 -25.35 7.46
N TYR A 418 1.64 -24.24 7.50
CA TYR A 418 1.51 -23.34 6.33
C TYR A 418 2.82 -22.61 6.02
N VAL A 419 3.45 -22.10 7.04
CA VAL A 419 4.72 -21.35 6.87
C VAL A 419 5.84 -22.26 6.37
N GLU A 420 5.87 -23.53 6.80
CA GLU A 420 6.88 -24.52 6.40
C GLU A 420 6.63 -25.10 5.01
N GLY A 421 5.38 -25.31 4.61
CA GLY A 421 5.05 -26.08 3.41
C GLY A 421 3.97 -25.52 2.50
N GLY A 422 3.28 -24.44 2.88
CA GLY A 422 2.13 -23.90 2.15
C GLY A 422 2.37 -22.54 1.50
N LEU A 423 3.44 -21.82 1.86
CA LEU A 423 3.81 -20.58 1.18
C LEU A 423 4.25 -20.86 -0.25
N PHE A 424 3.98 -19.91 -1.15
CA PHE A 424 4.35 -19.99 -2.55
C PHE A 424 5.90 -19.93 -2.67
N ARG A 425 6.54 -21.08 -2.82
CA ARG A 425 8.00 -21.23 -2.88
C ARG A 425 8.44 -21.93 -4.14
#